data_3a9f1473986f8c72824f6cec82b7049a
#
_entry.id   3a9f1473986f8c72824f6cec82b7049a
#
_cell.length_a   1.000
_cell.length_b   1.000
_cell.length_c   1.000
_cell.angle_alpha   90.00
_cell.angle_beta   90.00
_cell.angle_gamma   90.00
#
_symmetry.space_group_name_H-M   'P 1'
#
loop_
_entity.id
_entity.type
_entity.pdbx_description
1 polymer ?
#
loop_
_entity_poly.entity_id
_entity_poly.type
_entity_poly.pdbx_seq_one_letter_code
_entity_poly.pdbx_strand_id
1 'polypeptide(L)'
;IGVVAQLPNFHRLLKDKNIDFEQITAGDFKRTLTMFGNNTDIAREKFQSEINEAHELFKQFVGASRPLLDMEKVATGEHWFGSTALELGLIDKVSTSDDLILDAVKSRDVYKIEVERKASLFEKVTNKVTALLYS
;
A
#
# COMPACT_ATOMS: atom_id res chain seq x y z
N ILE A 1 -7.89 -8.20 -5.55
CA ILE A 1 -7.92 -7.34 -4.34
C ILE A 1 -7.56 -8.22 -3.14
N GLY A 2 -6.60 -7.80 -2.31
CA GLY A 2 -6.18 -8.55 -1.14
C GLY A 2 -5.37 -7.68 -0.18
N VAL A 3 -5.11 -8.21 1.02
CA VAL A 3 -4.27 -7.58 2.03
C VAL A 3 -3.14 -8.54 2.39
N VAL A 4 -1.91 -8.03 2.43
CA VAL A 4 -0.74 -8.81 2.83
C VAL A 4 0.04 -8.05 3.89
N ALA A 5 0.51 -8.77 4.90
CA ALA A 5 1.47 -8.28 5.87
C ALA A 5 2.67 -9.22 5.94
N GLN A 6 3.86 -8.66 5.94
CA GLN A 6 5.11 -9.43 6.04
C GLN A 6 5.93 -8.83 7.18
N LEU A 7 6.24 -9.64 8.18
CA LEU A 7 6.99 -9.20 9.34
C LEU A 7 8.11 -10.22 9.62
N PRO A 8 9.39 -9.85 9.43
CA PRO A 8 10.49 -10.71 9.87
C PRO A 8 10.50 -10.78 11.39
N ASN A 9 10.88 -11.94 11.95
CA ASN A 9 11.03 -12.09 13.40
C ASN A 9 12.44 -12.57 13.75
N PHE A 10 13.17 -11.73 14.46
CA PHE A 10 14.56 -11.94 14.89
C PHE A 10 14.69 -12.44 16.33
N HIS A 11 13.58 -12.76 17.00
CA HIS A 11 13.58 -13.17 18.41
C HIS A 11 14.57 -14.30 18.72
N ARG A 12 14.59 -15.37 17.89
CA ARG A 12 15.52 -16.49 18.09
C ARG A 12 16.98 -16.07 17.95
N LEU A 13 17.29 -15.25 16.93
CA LEU A 13 18.64 -14.73 16.72
C LEU A 13 19.13 -13.91 17.93
N LEU A 14 18.29 -13.04 18.48
CA LEU A 14 18.64 -12.27 19.67
C LEU A 14 18.88 -13.18 20.86
N LYS A 15 18.01 -14.16 21.09
CA LYS A 15 18.15 -15.14 22.16
C LYS A 15 19.44 -15.95 22.03
N ASP A 16 19.80 -16.40 20.84
CA ASP A 16 21.04 -17.14 20.57
C ASP A 16 22.30 -16.30 20.83
N LYS A 17 22.17 -14.96 20.76
CA LYS A 17 23.25 -14.00 21.05
C LYS A 17 23.19 -13.45 22.49
N ASN A 18 22.34 -14.01 23.35
CA ASN A 18 22.13 -13.52 24.73
C ASN A 18 21.75 -12.04 24.79
N ILE A 19 20.93 -11.58 23.83
CA ILE A 19 20.40 -10.21 23.79
C ILE A 19 18.93 -10.29 24.23
N ASP A 20 18.61 -9.61 25.31
CA ASP A 20 17.26 -9.49 25.80
C ASP A 20 16.53 -8.34 25.09
N PHE A 21 15.26 -8.55 24.80
CA PHE A 21 14.38 -7.55 24.22
C PHE A 21 13.18 -7.36 25.17
N GLU A 22 13.05 -6.16 25.69
CA GLU A 22 11.91 -5.79 26.55
C GLU A 22 10.90 -4.95 25.75
N GLN A 23 9.63 -5.32 25.86
CA GLN A 23 8.52 -4.57 25.28
C GLN A 23 7.49 -4.30 26.36
N ILE A 24 7.27 -3.03 26.67
CA ILE A 24 6.31 -2.58 27.66
C ILE A 24 5.14 -1.94 26.91
N THR A 25 3.94 -2.51 27.08
CA THR A 25 2.71 -2.00 26.43
C THR A 25 1.60 -1.88 27.48
N ALA A 26 0.70 -0.94 27.24
CA ALA A 26 -0.57 -0.86 27.96
C ALA A 26 -1.69 -1.30 27.00
N GLY A 27 -2.47 -2.30 27.46
CA GLY A 27 -3.51 -3.00 26.67
C GLY A 27 -2.97 -4.27 25.99
N ASP A 28 -3.74 -5.35 26.11
CA ASP A 28 -3.34 -6.72 25.74
C ASP A 28 -2.97 -6.86 24.24
N PHE A 29 -3.63 -6.11 23.38
CA PHE A 29 -3.44 -6.16 21.93
C PHE A 29 -2.88 -4.87 21.35
N LYS A 30 -2.22 -4.02 22.18
CA LYS A 30 -1.61 -2.79 21.67
C LYS A 30 -0.54 -3.05 20.60
N ARG A 31 0.11 -4.20 20.67
CA ARG A 31 1.02 -4.72 19.65
C ARG A 31 0.90 -6.23 19.60
N THR A 32 0.27 -6.74 18.56
CA THR A 32 0.00 -8.17 18.37
C THR A 32 1.24 -8.92 17.93
N LEU A 33 1.92 -8.46 16.88
CA LEU A 33 3.18 -9.03 16.40
C LEU A 33 4.34 -8.05 16.53
N THR A 34 5.54 -8.58 16.76
CA THR A 34 6.78 -7.84 16.93
C THR A 34 7.93 -8.48 16.15
N MET A 35 8.87 -7.65 15.72
CA MET A 35 10.07 -8.12 15.01
C MET A 35 11.09 -8.78 15.95
N PHE A 36 11.13 -8.41 17.22
CA PHE A 36 12.21 -8.80 18.12
C PHE A 36 11.73 -9.64 19.33
N GLY A 37 10.48 -9.49 19.73
CA GLY A 37 9.88 -10.26 20.81
C GLY A 37 9.31 -11.60 20.34
N ASN A 38 8.89 -12.40 21.32
CA ASN A 38 8.20 -13.65 21.05
C ASN A 38 6.77 -13.37 20.54
N ASN A 39 6.43 -13.93 19.39
CA ASN A 39 5.08 -13.88 18.83
C ASN A 39 4.32 -15.15 19.26
N THR A 40 3.36 -15.00 20.13
CA THR A 40 2.50 -16.11 20.60
C THR A 40 1.45 -16.49 19.56
N ASP A 41 0.85 -17.66 19.66
CA ASP A 41 -0.21 -18.11 18.75
C ASP A 41 -1.46 -17.22 18.89
N ILE A 42 -1.83 -16.82 20.09
CA ILE A 42 -2.93 -15.86 20.35
C ILE A 42 -2.67 -14.54 19.64
N ALA A 43 -1.44 -14.03 19.68
CA ALA A 43 -1.06 -12.80 18.97
C ALA A 43 -1.15 -12.96 17.45
N ARG A 44 -0.78 -14.14 16.92
CA ARG A 44 -0.91 -14.45 15.48
C ARG A 44 -2.37 -14.52 15.05
N GLU A 45 -3.21 -15.20 15.81
CA GLU A 45 -4.66 -15.29 15.53
C GLU A 45 -5.31 -13.91 15.56
N LYS A 46 -4.99 -13.09 16.56
CA LYS A 46 -5.50 -11.71 16.63
C LYS A 46 -5.05 -10.88 15.44
N PHE A 47 -3.78 -10.95 15.07
CA PHE A 47 -3.26 -10.23 13.89
C PHE A 47 -3.91 -10.71 12.59
N GLN A 48 -4.13 -12.03 12.43
CA GLN A 48 -4.86 -12.58 11.29
C GLN A 48 -6.29 -12.04 11.23
N SER A 49 -6.96 -11.94 12.37
CA SER A 49 -8.29 -11.33 12.45
C SER A 49 -8.29 -9.87 11.98
N GLU A 50 -7.29 -9.09 12.35
CA GLU A 50 -7.13 -7.69 11.92
C GLU A 50 -6.88 -7.57 10.41
N ILE A 51 -6.09 -8.47 9.82
CA ILE A 51 -5.88 -8.56 8.37
C ILE A 51 -7.18 -8.90 7.64
N ASN A 52 -7.95 -9.85 8.17
CA ASN A 52 -9.23 -10.24 7.59
C ASN A 52 -10.25 -9.08 7.66
N GLU A 53 -10.32 -8.38 8.78
CA GLU A 53 -11.17 -7.20 8.93
C GLU A 53 -10.79 -6.09 7.94
N ALA A 54 -9.49 -5.80 7.80
CA ALA A 54 -9.00 -4.84 6.80
C ALA A 54 -9.37 -5.25 5.37
N HIS A 55 -9.32 -6.55 5.05
CA HIS A 55 -9.73 -7.06 3.75
C HIS A 55 -11.24 -6.87 3.51
N GLU A 56 -12.07 -7.17 4.50
CA GLU A 56 -13.52 -6.95 4.40
C GLU A 56 -13.87 -5.46 4.24
N LEU A 57 -13.24 -4.57 4.99
CA LEU A 57 -13.42 -3.12 4.83
C LEU A 57 -13.02 -2.64 3.43
N PHE A 58 -11.93 -3.19 2.88
CA PHE A 58 -11.49 -2.87 1.53
C PHE A 58 -12.47 -3.39 0.47
N LYS A 59 -13.00 -4.60 0.63
CA LYS A 59 -14.07 -5.15 -0.24
C LYS A 59 -15.30 -4.24 -0.24
N GLN A 60 -15.74 -3.80 0.94
CA GLN A 60 -16.89 -2.89 1.07
C GLN A 60 -16.63 -1.55 0.39
N PHE A 61 -15.44 -0.96 0.57
CA PHE A 61 -15.06 0.30 -0.07
C PHE A 61 -15.08 0.21 -1.61
N VAL A 62 -14.51 -0.85 -2.16
CA VAL A 62 -14.50 -1.08 -3.61
C VAL A 62 -15.92 -1.37 -4.12
N GLY A 63 -16.68 -2.22 -3.43
CA GLY A 63 -18.05 -2.55 -3.79
C GLY A 63 -18.99 -1.34 -3.79
N ALA A 64 -18.81 -0.40 -2.87
CA ALA A 64 -19.55 0.85 -2.86
C ALA A 64 -19.28 1.71 -4.11
N SER A 65 -18.07 1.69 -4.63
CA SER A 65 -17.65 2.44 -5.82
C SER A 65 -17.94 1.69 -7.14
N ARG A 66 -18.03 0.36 -7.08
CA ARG A 66 -18.27 -0.54 -8.22
C ARG A 66 -19.33 -1.60 -7.89
N PRO A 67 -20.62 -1.22 -7.83
CA PRO A 67 -21.70 -2.11 -7.36
C PRO A 67 -21.94 -3.36 -8.22
N LEU A 68 -21.49 -3.34 -9.47
CA LEU A 68 -21.64 -4.46 -10.42
C LEU A 68 -20.46 -5.45 -10.38
N LEU A 69 -19.43 -5.15 -9.56
CA LEU A 69 -18.24 -5.98 -9.46
C LEU A 69 -18.50 -7.23 -8.61
N ASP A 70 -18.19 -8.39 -9.15
CA ASP A 70 -18.25 -9.66 -8.42
C ASP A 70 -17.05 -9.75 -7.45
N MET A 71 -17.27 -9.33 -6.21
CA MET A 71 -16.21 -9.29 -5.20
C MET A 71 -15.64 -10.66 -4.87
N GLU A 72 -16.41 -11.71 -4.95
CA GLU A 72 -15.93 -13.08 -4.67
C GLU A 72 -14.91 -13.55 -5.73
N LYS A 73 -15.05 -13.08 -6.96
CA LYS A 73 -14.08 -13.38 -8.02
C LYS A 73 -12.82 -12.53 -7.97
N VAL A 74 -12.92 -11.27 -7.54
CA VAL A 74 -11.82 -10.31 -7.67
C VAL A 74 -11.10 -10.01 -6.35
N ALA A 75 -11.65 -10.44 -5.21
CA ALA A 75 -11.04 -10.22 -3.89
C ALA A 75 -10.25 -11.43 -3.37
N THR A 76 -9.60 -12.16 -4.26
CA THR A 76 -8.81 -13.36 -3.98
C THR A 76 -7.33 -13.08 -3.70
N GLY A 77 -6.89 -11.83 -3.84
CA GLY A 77 -5.48 -11.45 -3.76
C GLY A 77 -4.72 -11.55 -5.08
N GLU A 78 -5.36 -12.06 -6.13
CA GLU A 78 -4.78 -12.15 -7.48
C GLU A 78 -4.66 -10.77 -8.14
N HIS A 79 -3.84 -10.70 -9.18
CA HIS A 79 -3.71 -9.55 -10.07
C HIS A 79 -4.03 -9.97 -11.51
N TRP A 80 -4.54 -9.04 -12.30
CA TRP A 80 -4.90 -9.27 -13.69
C TRP A 80 -4.29 -8.20 -14.60
N PHE A 81 -3.98 -8.59 -15.84
CA PHE A 81 -3.62 -7.64 -16.88
C PHE A 81 -4.85 -6.86 -17.36
N GLY A 82 -4.61 -5.71 -18.01
CA GLY A 82 -5.66 -4.77 -18.36
C GLY A 82 -6.85 -5.37 -19.13
N SER A 83 -6.61 -6.29 -20.08
CA SER A 83 -7.69 -6.96 -20.82
C SER A 83 -8.62 -7.76 -19.89
N THR A 84 -8.04 -8.63 -19.06
CA THR A 84 -8.80 -9.44 -18.09
C THR A 84 -9.43 -8.57 -17.00
N ALA A 85 -8.74 -7.52 -16.55
CA ALA A 85 -9.29 -6.58 -15.58
C ALA A 85 -10.52 -5.83 -16.13
N LEU A 86 -10.56 -5.54 -17.43
CA LEU A 86 -11.71 -4.96 -18.11
C LEU A 86 -12.90 -5.93 -18.15
N GLU A 87 -12.65 -7.18 -18.53
CA GLU A 87 -13.68 -8.25 -18.55
C GLU A 87 -14.28 -8.49 -17.17
N LEU A 88 -13.45 -8.43 -16.12
CA LEU A 88 -13.88 -8.57 -14.73
C LEU A 88 -14.56 -7.30 -14.16
N GLY A 89 -14.60 -6.20 -14.89
CA GLY A 89 -15.18 -4.94 -14.42
C GLY A 89 -14.33 -4.17 -13.42
N LEU A 90 -13.06 -4.55 -13.24
CA LEU A 90 -12.11 -3.87 -12.34
C LEU A 90 -11.69 -2.50 -12.85
N ILE A 91 -11.67 -2.32 -14.17
CA ILE A 91 -11.35 -1.06 -14.85
C ILE A 91 -12.41 -0.78 -15.92
N ASP A 92 -12.50 0.47 -16.36
CA ASP A 92 -13.52 0.92 -17.31
C ASP A 92 -13.02 0.91 -18.77
N LYS A 93 -11.70 1.02 -18.96
CA LYS A 93 -11.08 1.11 -20.28
C LYS A 93 -9.61 0.74 -20.20
N VAL A 94 -9.10 0.10 -21.24
CA VAL A 94 -7.66 -0.02 -21.50
C VAL A 94 -7.28 1.12 -22.45
N SER A 95 -6.43 2.04 -21.99
CA SER A 95 -6.04 3.24 -22.75
C SER A 95 -4.72 3.78 -22.22
N THR A 96 -4.00 4.56 -23.00
CA THR A 96 -2.89 5.35 -22.52
C THR A 96 -3.39 6.63 -21.83
N SER A 97 -2.55 7.26 -20.99
CA SER A 97 -2.87 8.57 -20.40
C SER A 97 -3.07 9.64 -21.47
N ASP A 98 -2.28 9.59 -22.55
CA ASP A 98 -2.33 10.56 -23.64
C ASP A 98 -3.63 10.44 -24.44
N ASP A 99 -4.08 9.21 -24.75
CA ASP A 99 -5.36 8.97 -25.41
C ASP A 99 -6.53 9.49 -24.55
N LEU A 100 -6.45 9.28 -23.23
CA LEU A 100 -7.47 9.76 -22.30
C LEU A 100 -7.55 11.29 -22.29
N ILE A 101 -6.39 11.96 -22.26
CA ILE A 101 -6.31 13.43 -22.29
C ILE A 101 -6.82 13.94 -23.64
N LEU A 102 -6.38 13.35 -24.77
CA LEU A 102 -6.83 13.71 -26.11
C LEU A 102 -8.35 13.54 -26.29
N ASP A 103 -8.93 12.51 -25.71
CA ASP A 103 -10.38 12.33 -25.72
C ASP A 103 -11.08 13.38 -24.84
N ALA A 104 -10.52 13.70 -23.67
CA ALA A 104 -11.10 14.65 -22.76
C ALA A 104 -11.14 16.08 -23.31
N VAL A 105 -10.07 16.55 -23.97
CA VAL A 105 -10.00 17.93 -24.51
C VAL A 105 -10.98 18.18 -25.66
N LYS A 106 -11.56 17.13 -26.26
CA LYS A 106 -12.60 17.27 -27.29
C LYS A 106 -13.92 17.80 -26.76
N SER A 107 -14.19 17.62 -25.45
CA SER A 107 -15.51 17.90 -24.85
C SER A 107 -15.45 18.68 -23.56
N ARG A 108 -14.27 18.91 -22.98
CA ARG A 108 -14.09 19.61 -21.69
C ARG A 108 -12.71 20.26 -21.59
N ASP A 109 -12.58 21.21 -20.67
CA ASP A 109 -11.28 21.77 -20.31
C ASP A 109 -10.50 20.80 -19.44
N VAL A 110 -9.20 20.66 -19.72
CA VAL A 110 -8.28 19.78 -18.97
C VAL A 110 -7.23 20.63 -18.29
N TYR A 111 -7.10 20.49 -16.98
CA TYR A 111 -6.17 21.25 -16.15
C TYR A 111 -5.10 20.31 -15.56
N LYS A 112 -3.83 20.69 -15.66
CA LYS A 112 -2.74 20.06 -14.91
C LYS A 112 -2.55 20.82 -13.62
N ILE A 113 -2.74 20.13 -12.48
CA ILE A 113 -2.50 20.69 -11.16
C ILE A 113 -1.15 20.20 -10.65
N GLU A 114 -0.24 21.12 -10.40
CA GLU A 114 1.08 20.84 -9.84
C GLU A 114 1.22 21.49 -8.46
N VAL A 115 1.71 20.71 -7.49
CA VAL A 115 2.05 21.24 -6.16
C VAL A 115 3.53 21.59 -6.14
N GLU A 116 3.86 22.87 -6.21
CA GLU A 116 5.24 23.34 -6.03
C GLU A 116 5.67 23.18 -4.57
N ARG A 117 6.60 22.28 -4.31
CA ARG A 117 7.32 22.25 -3.03
C ARG A 117 8.43 23.29 -3.06
N LYS A 118 8.39 24.25 -2.15
CA LYS A 118 9.53 25.15 -1.96
C LYS A 118 10.72 24.32 -1.50
N ALA A 119 11.70 24.15 -2.39
CA ALA A 119 12.95 23.48 -2.04
C ALA A 119 13.62 24.19 -0.86
N SER A 120 14.08 23.42 0.12
CA SER A 120 14.81 23.97 1.28
C SER A 120 16.10 24.64 0.79
N LEU A 121 16.66 25.56 1.61
CA LEU A 121 17.95 26.21 1.28
C LEU A 121 19.05 25.17 1.06
N PHE A 122 19.02 24.08 1.80
CA PHE A 122 19.98 22.98 1.68
C PHE A 122 19.86 22.24 0.34
N GLU A 123 18.63 21.93 -0.11
CA GLU A 123 18.40 21.32 -1.42
C GLU A 123 18.81 22.22 -2.58
N LYS A 124 18.63 23.54 -2.46
CA LYS A 124 19.07 24.51 -3.47
C LYS A 124 20.60 24.56 -3.60
N VAL A 125 21.30 24.42 -2.47
CA VAL A 125 22.78 24.41 -2.46
C VAL A 125 23.31 23.09 -3.02
N THR A 126 22.77 21.95 -2.59
CA THR A 126 23.18 20.63 -3.11
C THR A 126 22.93 20.49 -4.60
N ASN A 127 21.78 20.90 -5.10
CA ASN A 127 21.48 20.85 -6.54
C ASN A 127 22.40 21.75 -7.38
N LYS A 128 22.81 22.93 -6.87
CA LYS A 128 23.80 23.78 -7.54
C LYS A 128 25.20 23.15 -7.56
N VAL A 129 25.62 22.53 -6.48
CA VAL A 129 26.92 21.83 -6.39
C VAL A 129 26.93 20.62 -7.36
N THR A 130 25.87 19.85 -7.38
CA THR A 130 25.74 18.71 -8.31
C THR A 130 25.74 19.15 -9.76
N ALA A 131 25.03 20.21 -10.12
CA ALA A 131 25.05 20.76 -11.49
C ALA A 131 26.42 21.26 -11.92
N LEU A 132 27.24 21.78 -10.99
CA LEU A 132 28.63 22.22 -11.26
C LEU A 132 29.63 21.07 -11.41
N LEU A 133 29.35 19.91 -10.77
CA LEU A 133 30.21 18.73 -10.84
C LEU A 133 29.95 17.85 -12.08
N TYR A 134 28.81 18.01 -12.74
CA TYR A 134 28.40 17.24 -13.93
C TYR A 134 28.27 18.08 -15.19
N SER A 135 28.70 19.33 -15.18
CA SER A 135 28.88 20.20 -16.36
C SER A 135 30.34 20.19 -16.80
#